data_1fedb97351a1689b9820249ebe90f6a4
#
_entry.id   1fedb97351a1689b9820249ebe90f6a4
#
_cell.length_a   1.000
_cell.length_b   1.000
_cell.length_c   1.000
_cell.angle_alpha   90.00
_cell.angle_beta   90.00
_cell.angle_gamma   90.00
#
_symmetry.space_group_name_H-M   'P 1'
#
loop_
_entity.id
_entity.type
_entity.pdbx_description
1 polymer ?
#
loop_
_entity_poly.entity_id
_entity_poly.type
_entity_poly.pdbx_seq_one_letter_code
_entity_poly.pdbx_strand_id
1 'polypeptide(L)'
;MNVIQWAVWGSYLTSMGSYLASVGLATRIGIFYSMQGIVSIFMPTLMGIVADKFIPAQKLLGLCHGIAGAAMAGAGLYGMTAGSEVSFGILFGLYALSVAFYMPTIALSNSVAYNILERNGYDTVKDFPPIRVFGTIGFICAMLFVNFMTNGNGIQYQHSYNQFIVSGILGIAMLAYCFTLPECPCNASAGEGQSFAERFGLKAFSLFKDRQMAIFFIFSMLLGVALQITNGFANPFISHFQEIPEFAQAWGARNANALISISQVSETLGILLIPVAMRLFGI
;
A
#
# COMPACT_ATOMS: atom_id res chain seq x y z
N MET A 1 -0.17 4.60 14.27
CA MET A 1 -0.20 5.11 12.89
C MET A 1 0.31 4.06 11.90
N ASN A 2 1.59 3.70 11.87
CA ASN A 2 2.16 2.80 10.85
C ASN A 2 1.48 1.44 10.74
N VAL A 3 1.08 0.82 11.86
CA VAL A 3 0.35 -0.47 11.83
C VAL A 3 -0.91 -0.38 10.98
N ILE A 4 -1.78 0.61 11.25
CA ILE A 4 -3.05 0.76 10.53
C ILE A 4 -2.80 1.18 9.08
N GLN A 5 -1.86 2.12 8.84
CA GLN A 5 -1.46 2.58 7.51
C GLN A 5 -1.20 1.40 6.56
N TRP A 6 -0.39 0.45 7.00
CA TRP A 6 0.01 -0.68 6.18
C TRP A 6 -0.98 -1.84 6.22
N ALA A 7 -1.76 -1.97 7.30
CA ALA A 7 -2.83 -2.96 7.39
C ALA A 7 -3.94 -2.70 6.35
N VAL A 8 -4.27 -1.44 6.07
CA VAL A 8 -5.20 -1.06 4.99
C VAL A 8 -4.78 -1.70 3.67
N TRP A 9 -3.51 -1.62 3.33
CA TRP A 9 -2.99 -2.14 2.07
C TRP A 9 -2.83 -3.66 2.10
N GLY A 10 -2.32 -4.21 3.21
CA GLY A 10 -2.15 -5.64 3.43
C GLY A 10 -3.45 -6.44 3.36
N SER A 11 -4.59 -5.79 3.62
CA SER A 11 -5.90 -6.46 3.55
C SER A 11 -6.26 -6.94 2.15
N TYR A 12 -5.79 -6.29 1.08
CA TYR A 12 -6.22 -6.62 -0.29
C TYR A 12 -5.09 -6.72 -1.32
N LEU A 13 -3.93 -6.12 -1.08
CA LEU A 13 -2.90 -5.97 -2.10
C LEU A 13 -2.51 -7.30 -2.75
N THR A 14 -2.27 -8.32 -1.98
CA THR A 14 -1.80 -9.62 -2.47
C THR A 14 -2.92 -10.54 -2.93
N SER A 15 -4.14 -10.35 -2.46
CA SER A 15 -5.29 -11.25 -2.69
C SER A 15 -6.34 -10.72 -3.67
N MET A 16 -6.30 -9.42 -3.99
CA MET A 16 -7.26 -8.83 -4.94
C MET A 16 -7.29 -9.56 -6.29
N GLY A 17 -6.12 -10.02 -6.77
CA GLY A 17 -6.05 -10.77 -8.02
C GLY A 17 -6.90 -12.04 -8.01
N SER A 18 -6.92 -12.79 -6.90
CA SER A 18 -7.75 -13.99 -6.75
C SER A 18 -9.26 -13.67 -6.73
N TYR A 19 -9.66 -12.58 -6.06
CA TYR A 19 -11.03 -12.12 -6.12
C TYR A 19 -11.44 -11.69 -7.54
N LEU A 20 -10.60 -10.92 -8.24
CA LEU A 20 -10.87 -10.50 -9.61
C LEU A 20 -10.99 -11.70 -10.55
N ALA A 21 -10.17 -12.72 -10.36
CA ALA A 21 -10.28 -13.97 -11.13
C ALA A 21 -11.60 -14.70 -10.86
N SER A 22 -12.03 -14.78 -9.60
CA SER A 22 -13.29 -15.47 -9.22
C SER A 22 -14.56 -14.81 -9.75
N VAL A 23 -14.51 -13.48 -10.03
CA VAL A 23 -15.66 -12.73 -10.60
C VAL A 23 -15.51 -12.49 -12.12
N GLY A 24 -14.65 -13.26 -12.82
CA GLY A 24 -14.51 -13.19 -14.27
C GLY A 24 -13.65 -12.02 -14.79
N LEU A 25 -12.93 -11.32 -13.92
CA LEU A 25 -12.07 -10.19 -14.26
C LEU A 25 -10.57 -10.54 -14.31
N ALA A 26 -10.20 -11.82 -14.49
CA ALA A 26 -8.82 -12.29 -14.52
C ALA A 26 -7.94 -11.53 -15.52
N THR A 27 -8.46 -11.25 -16.71
CA THR A 27 -7.74 -10.51 -17.77
C THR A 27 -7.52 -9.02 -17.43
N ARG A 28 -8.19 -8.50 -16.40
CA ARG A 28 -8.14 -7.11 -15.96
C ARG A 28 -7.25 -6.88 -14.74
N ILE A 29 -6.68 -7.93 -14.14
CA ILE A 29 -5.83 -7.83 -12.94
C ILE A 29 -4.73 -6.77 -13.15
N GLY A 30 -4.02 -6.83 -14.27
CA GLY A 30 -2.93 -5.90 -14.57
C GLY A 30 -3.35 -4.43 -14.55
N ILE A 31 -4.57 -4.09 -15.00
CA ILE A 31 -5.08 -2.71 -15.02
C ILE A 31 -5.29 -2.20 -13.60
N PHE A 32 -5.85 -3.02 -12.70
CA PHE A 32 -6.00 -2.66 -11.29
C PHE A 32 -4.66 -2.34 -10.65
N TYR A 33 -3.66 -3.20 -10.82
CA TYR A 33 -2.33 -2.98 -10.21
C TYR A 33 -1.57 -1.82 -10.88
N SER A 34 -1.73 -1.60 -12.17
CA SER A 34 -1.12 -0.44 -12.87
C SER A 34 -1.64 0.89 -12.35
N MET A 35 -2.90 0.96 -11.91
CA MET A 35 -3.50 2.18 -11.37
C MET A 35 -2.74 2.71 -10.16
N GLN A 36 -2.20 1.84 -9.30
CA GLN A 36 -1.37 2.23 -8.17
C GLN A 36 -0.12 3.00 -8.62
N GLY A 37 0.56 2.50 -9.66
CA GLY A 37 1.74 3.15 -10.22
C GLY A 37 1.40 4.50 -10.86
N ILE A 38 0.36 4.54 -11.68
CA ILE A 38 -0.08 5.77 -12.37
C ILE A 38 -0.40 6.88 -11.35
N VAL A 39 -1.18 6.55 -10.34
CA VAL A 39 -1.57 7.49 -9.29
C VAL A 39 -0.37 7.96 -8.48
N SER A 40 0.59 7.07 -8.21
CA SER A 40 1.79 7.38 -7.43
C SER A 40 2.74 8.38 -8.11
N ILE A 41 2.58 8.61 -9.41
CA ILE A 41 3.36 9.64 -10.14
C ILE A 41 2.92 11.05 -9.74
N PHE A 42 1.61 11.29 -9.56
CA PHE A 42 1.06 12.64 -9.43
C PHE A 42 0.53 12.95 -8.04
N MET A 43 -0.21 12.02 -7.43
CA MET A 43 -0.98 12.29 -6.21
C MET A 43 -0.13 12.59 -4.98
N PRO A 44 1.04 11.95 -4.74
CA PRO A 44 1.87 12.30 -3.59
C PRO A 44 2.35 13.76 -3.63
N THR A 45 2.75 14.24 -4.80
CA THR A 45 3.18 15.62 -4.99
C THR A 45 2.02 16.61 -4.77
N LEU A 46 0.85 16.31 -5.34
CA LEU A 46 -0.33 17.16 -5.15
C LEU A 46 -0.72 17.25 -3.67
N MET A 47 -0.78 16.11 -2.99
CA MET A 47 -1.13 16.07 -1.56
C MET A 47 -0.03 16.66 -0.68
N GLY A 48 1.25 16.57 -1.08
CA GLY A 48 2.35 17.27 -0.42
C GLY A 48 2.16 18.79 -0.45
N ILE A 49 1.84 19.36 -1.62
CA ILE A 49 1.55 20.79 -1.75
C ILE A 49 0.36 21.22 -0.87
N VAL A 50 -0.68 20.37 -0.80
CA VAL A 50 -1.85 20.64 0.05
C VAL A 50 -1.48 20.59 1.53
N ALA A 51 -0.65 19.62 1.94
CA ALA A 51 -0.17 19.49 3.31
C ALA A 51 0.71 20.67 3.74
N ASP A 52 1.56 21.13 2.85
CA ASP A 52 2.48 22.23 3.15
C ASP A 52 1.76 23.57 3.31
N LYS A 53 0.70 23.83 2.49
CA LYS A 53 0.09 25.15 2.39
C LYS A 53 -1.27 25.30 3.05
N PHE A 54 -2.11 24.27 3.01
CA PHE A 54 -3.54 24.44 3.27
C PHE A 54 -4.07 23.64 4.44
N ILE A 55 -3.63 22.39 4.60
CA ILE A 55 -4.19 21.47 5.59
C ILE A 55 -3.04 20.79 6.35
N PRO A 56 -3.01 20.87 7.69
CA PRO A 56 -2.00 20.15 8.49
C PRO A 56 -1.88 18.69 8.08
N ALA A 57 -0.63 18.21 7.94
CA ALA A 57 -0.32 16.91 7.34
C ALA A 57 -1.07 15.74 7.99
N GLN A 58 -1.22 15.73 9.33
CA GLN A 58 -1.96 14.69 10.05
C GLN A 58 -3.47 14.72 9.74
N LYS A 59 -4.06 15.91 9.52
CA LYS A 59 -5.48 16.03 9.15
C LYS A 59 -5.70 15.60 7.71
N LEU A 60 -4.79 15.98 6.81
CA LEU A 60 -4.83 15.55 5.42
C LEU A 60 -4.64 14.03 5.30
N LEU A 61 -3.72 13.45 6.08
CA LEU A 61 -3.52 12.00 6.17
C LEU A 61 -4.83 11.29 6.53
N GLY A 62 -5.52 11.80 7.57
CA GLY A 62 -6.82 11.27 7.98
C GLY A 62 -7.88 11.40 6.90
N LEU A 63 -8.01 12.58 6.28
CA LEU A 63 -8.99 12.82 5.21
C LEU A 63 -8.76 11.89 4.01
N CYS A 64 -7.52 11.74 3.57
CA CYS A 64 -7.16 10.83 2.48
C CYS A 64 -7.53 9.38 2.83
N HIS A 65 -7.24 8.93 4.05
CA HIS A 65 -7.66 7.59 4.50
C HIS A 65 -9.17 7.43 4.60
N GLY A 66 -9.89 8.47 5.02
CA GLY A 66 -11.35 8.45 5.07
C GLY A 66 -11.98 8.28 3.70
N ILE A 67 -11.54 9.06 2.71
CA ILE A 67 -12.02 8.96 1.32
C ILE A 67 -11.64 7.61 0.72
N ALA A 68 -10.36 7.21 0.87
CA ALA A 68 -9.88 5.92 0.37
C ALA A 68 -10.64 4.74 1.01
N GLY A 69 -10.85 4.81 2.32
CA GLY A 69 -11.56 3.78 3.07
C GLY A 69 -13.04 3.69 2.69
N ALA A 70 -13.72 4.83 2.53
CA ALA A 70 -15.11 4.86 2.09
C ALA A 70 -15.28 4.28 0.68
N ALA A 71 -14.39 4.65 -0.26
CA ALA A 71 -14.40 4.13 -1.61
C ALA A 71 -14.13 2.61 -1.65
N MET A 72 -13.17 2.13 -0.82
CA MET A 72 -12.86 0.70 -0.73
C MET A 72 -13.99 -0.08 -0.08
N ALA A 73 -14.61 0.43 0.99
CA ALA A 73 -15.82 -0.17 1.58
C ALA A 73 -16.95 -0.22 0.55
N GLY A 74 -17.13 0.84 -0.24
CA GLY A 74 -18.09 0.89 -1.35
C GLY A 74 -17.81 -0.18 -2.40
N ALA A 75 -16.54 -0.42 -2.75
CA ALA A 75 -16.15 -1.51 -3.66
C ALA A 75 -16.49 -2.90 -3.08
N GLY A 76 -16.28 -3.10 -1.79
CA GLY A 76 -16.66 -4.32 -1.08
C GLY A 76 -18.17 -4.53 -1.03
N LEU A 77 -18.94 -3.50 -0.68
CA LEU A 77 -20.41 -3.54 -0.67
C LEU A 77 -20.98 -3.78 -2.07
N TYR A 78 -20.40 -3.15 -3.09
CA TYR A 78 -20.77 -3.42 -4.47
C TYR A 78 -20.50 -4.88 -4.84
N GLY A 79 -19.31 -5.43 -4.52
CA GLY A 79 -19.01 -6.85 -4.74
C GLY A 79 -19.96 -7.79 -4.01
N MET A 80 -20.42 -7.42 -2.81
CA MET A 80 -21.42 -8.18 -2.05
C MET A 80 -22.79 -8.22 -2.77
N THR A 81 -23.24 -7.08 -3.32
CA THR A 81 -24.55 -6.97 -3.97
C THR A 81 -24.56 -7.52 -5.40
N ALA A 82 -23.45 -7.37 -6.12
CA ALA A 82 -23.31 -7.83 -7.51
C ALA A 82 -23.09 -9.37 -7.62
N GLY A 83 -22.58 -9.99 -6.56
CA GLY A 83 -22.31 -11.43 -6.55
C GLY A 83 -21.29 -11.85 -7.62
N SER A 84 -21.73 -12.62 -8.63
CA SER A 84 -20.92 -13.04 -9.77
C SER A 84 -20.94 -12.04 -10.94
N GLU A 85 -21.89 -11.11 -10.96
CA GLU A 85 -22.08 -10.15 -12.07
C GLU A 85 -21.39 -8.81 -11.81
N VAL A 86 -20.13 -8.84 -11.39
CA VAL A 86 -19.35 -7.64 -11.08
C VAL A 86 -18.98 -6.88 -12.35
N SER A 87 -19.49 -5.64 -12.50
CA SER A 87 -19.08 -4.75 -13.57
C SER A 87 -17.67 -4.24 -13.35
N PHE A 88 -16.80 -4.40 -14.34
CA PHE A 88 -15.44 -3.84 -14.33
C PHE A 88 -15.45 -2.33 -14.06
N GLY A 89 -16.30 -1.57 -14.75
CA GLY A 89 -16.30 -0.10 -14.66
C GLY A 89 -16.60 0.41 -13.25
N ILE A 90 -17.60 -0.17 -12.58
CA ILE A 90 -17.98 0.27 -11.22
C ILE A 90 -16.91 -0.14 -10.21
N LEU A 91 -16.48 -1.41 -10.22
CA LEU A 91 -15.46 -1.88 -9.29
C LEU A 91 -14.14 -1.13 -9.48
N PHE A 92 -13.69 -0.97 -10.72
CA PHE A 92 -12.47 -0.24 -11.04
C PHE A 92 -12.57 1.25 -10.67
N GLY A 93 -13.70 1.91 -10.89
CA GLY A 93 -13.91 3.31 -10.53
C GLY A 93 -13.80 3.53 -9.01
N LEU A 94 -14.45 2.68 -8.20
CA LEU A 94 -14.35 2.75 -6.74
C LEU A 94 -12.94 2.43 -6.24
N TYR A 95 -12.31 1.43 -6.82
CA TYR A 95 -10.92 1.08 -6.52
C TYR A 95 -9.96 2.21 -6.90
N ALA A 96 -10.07 2.77 -8.10
CA ALA A 96 -9.22 3.86 -8.57
C ALA A 96 -9.34 5.10 -7.67
N LEU A 97 -10.56 5.45 -7.25
CA LEU A 97 -10.80 6.52 -6.29
C LEU A 97 -10.10 6.23 -4.95
N SER A 98 -10.25 5.01 -4.43
CA SER A 98 -9.57 4.60 -3.19
C SER A 98 -8.06 4.75 -3.31
N VAL A 99 -7.46 4.21 -4.37
CA VAL A 99 -6.02 4.22 -4.59
C VAL A 99 -5.49 5.64 -4.81
N ALA A 100 -6.27 6.51 -5.50
CA ALA A 100 -5.90 7.90 -5.70
C ALA A 100 -5.66 8.65 -4.39
N PHE A 101 -6.45 8.38 -3.39
CA PHE A 101 -6.28 8.99 -2.06
C PHE A 101 -5.38 8.17 -1.13
N TYR A 102 -5.27 6.86 -1.31
CA TYR A 102 -4.41 6.02 -0.47
C TYR A 102 -2.91 6.19 -0.81
N MET A 103 -2.51 6.20 -2.09
CA MET A 103 -1.08 6.25 -2.44
C MET A 103 -0.32 7.45 -1.85
N PRO A 104 -0.85 8.68 -1.84
CA PRO A 104 -0.16 9.80 -1.20
C PRO A 104 -0.01 9.65 0.32
N THR A 105 -0.85 8.85 0.98
CA THR A 105 -0.77 8.65 2.42
C THR A 105 0.53 7.97 2.86
N ILE A 106 1.18 7.22 1.98
CA ILE A 106 2.48 6.58 2.26
C ILE A 106 3.54 7.67 2.52
N ALA A 107 3.61 8.70 1.69
CA ALA A 107 4.52 9.82 1.89
C ALA A 107 4.09 10.71 3.06
N LEU A 108 2.78 11.00 3.17
CA LEU A 108 2.23 11.82 4.26
C LEU A 108 2.47 11.17 5.63
N SER A 109 2.30 9.86 5.77
CA SER A 109 2.54 9.17 7.04
C SER A 109 4.00 9.25 7.48
N ASN A 110 4.94 9.15 6.53
CA ASN A 110 6.36 9.35 6.82
C ASN A 110 6.64 10.79 7.24
N SER A 111 6.09 11.77 6.52
CA SER A 111 6.24 13.21 6.86
C SER A 111 5.69 13.52 8.26
N VAL A 112 4.51 13.01 8.60
CA VAL A 112 3.92 13.14 9.94
C VAL A 112 4.81 12.50 11.01
N ALA A 113 5.33 11.29 10.75
CA ALA A 113 6.21 10.59 11.68
C ALA A 113 7.52 11.38 11.91
N TYR A 114 8.16 11.86 10.85
CA TYR A 114 9.39 12.68 10.96
C TYR A 114 9.13 13.96 11.73
N ASN A 115 8.06 14.69 11.40
CA ASN A 115 7.73 15.93 12.11
C ASN A 115 7.52 15.70 13.61
N ILE A 116 6.81 14.62 13.99
CA ILE A 116 6.59 14.27 15.39
C ILE A 116 7.90 13.90 16.09
N LEU A 117 8.78 13.12 15.44
CA LEU A 117 10.07 12.73 16.00
C LEU A 117 10.97 13.95 16.23
N GLU A 118 11.14 14.79 15.22
CA GLU A 118 11.98 16.00 15.29
C GLU A 118 11.51 16.97 16.39
N ARG A 119 10.20 17.19 16.49
CA ARG A 119 9.63 18.09 17.52
C ARG A 119 9.79 17.57 18.93
N ASN A 120 9.96 16.27 19.11
CA ASN A 120 10.24 15.66 20.41
C ASN A 120 11.73 15.40 20.65
N GLY A 121 12.61 15.90 19.78
CA GLY A 121 14.07 15.81 19.94
C GLY A 121 14.67 14.44 19.61
N TYR A 122 13.93 13.58 18.90
CA TYR A 122 14.41 12.29 18.42
C TYR A 122 15.17 12.42 17.09
N ASP A 123 16.13 11.53 16.87
CA ASP A 123 16.86 11.41 15.61
C ASP A 123 16.05 10.60 14.59
N THR A 124 15.58 11.26 13.53
CA THR A 124 14.77 10.61 12.50
C THR A 124 15.50 9.48 11.77
N VAL A 125 16.81 9.60 11.58
CA VAL A 125 17.62 8.55 10.91
C VAL A 125 17.73 7.29 11.76
N LYS A 126 17.85 7.46 13.08
CA LYS A 126 18.05 6.38 14.04
C LYS A 126 16.71 5.79 14.52
N ASP A 127 15.74 6.66 14.82
CA ASP A 127 14.54 6.28 15.55
C ASP A 127 13.36 5.94 14.63
N PHE A 128 13.35 6.39 13.37
CA PHE A 128 12.28 6.07 12.42
C PHE A 128 12.30 4.62 11.91
N PRO A 129 13.45 3.99 11.56
CA PRO A 129 13.45 2.63 11.03
C PRO A 129 12.75 1.60 11.92
N PRO A 130 12.95 1.56 13.25
CA PRO A 130 12.18 0.67 14.14
C PRO A 130 10.68 0.92 14.08
N ILE A 131 10.25 2.19 14.00
CA ILE A 131 8.84 2.57 13.89
C ILE A 131 8.25 2.09 12.56
N ARG A 132 9.04 2.14 11.48
CA ARG A 132 8.62 1.67 10.15
C ARG A 132 8.38 0.16 10.11
N VAL A 133 9.12 -0.64 10.89
CA VAL A 133 8.91 -2.11 10.99
C VAL A 133 7.50 -2.44 11.48
N PHE A 134 6.90 -1.65 12.36
CA PHE A 134 5.51 -1.83 12.77
C PHE A 134 4.52 -1.76 11.60
N GLY A 135 4.88 -1.06 10.52
CA GLY A 135 4.10 -1.07 9.28
C GLY A 135 4.06 -2.46 8.65
N THR A 136 5.20 -3.13 8.52
CA THR A 136 5.25 -4.49 7.99
C THR A 136 4.48 -5.48 8.87
N ILE A 137 4.55 -5.32 10.19
CA ILE A 137 3.74 -6.12 11.13
C ILE A 137 2.24 -5.91 10.83
N GLY A 138 1.79 -4.66 10.69
CA GLY A 138 0.39 -4.35 10.34
C GLY A 138 -0.04 -4.97 9.01
N PHE A 139 0.82 -4.90 8.00
CA PHE A 139 0.58 -5.51 6.70
C PHE A 139 0.41 -7.03 6.80
N ILE A 140 1.34 -7.72 7.48
CA ILE A 140 1.29 -9.17 7.68
C ILE A 140 0.06 -9.58 8.48
N CYS A 141 -0.26 -8.88 9.57
CA CYS A 141 -1.44 -9.17 10.37
C CYS A 141 -2.73 -9.07 9.54
N ALA A 142 -2.87 -8.05 8.71
CA ALA A 142 -4.03 -7.89 7.84
C ALA A 142 -4.09 -8.98 6.76
N MET A 143 -2.95 -9.33 6.14
CA MET A 143 -2.86 -10.46 5.19
C MET A 143 -3.32 -11.77 5.82
N LEU A 144 -2.82 -12.09 7.01
CA LEU A 144 -3.16 -13.32 7.73
C LEU A 144 -4.63 -13.30 8.17
N PHE A 145 -5.14 -12.14 8.59
CA PHE A 145 -6.55 -11.97 8.94
C PHE A 145 -7.45 -12.33 7.75
N VAL A 146 -7.23 -11.74 6.58
CA VAL A 146 -8.06 -12.05 5.40
C VAL A 146 -7.84 -13.47 4.85
N ASN A 147 -6.68 -14.08 5.13
CA ASN A 147 -6.41 -15.46 4.78
C ASN A 147 -7.23 -16.45 5.62
N PHE A 148 -7.30 -16.23 6.93
CA PHE A 148 -7.92 -17.20 7.84
C PHE A 148 -9.40 -16.95 8.13
N MET A 149 -9.88 -15.69 7.95
CA MET A 149 -11.29 -15.39 8.09
C MET A 149 -12.11 -15.87 6.91
N THR A 150 -13.29 -16.41 7.22
CA THR A 150 -14.27 -16.88 6.23
C THR A 150 -15.57 -16.08 6.37
N ASN A 151 -16.27 -15.91 5.25
CA ASN A 151 -17.63 -15.38 5.25
C ASN A 151 -18.66 -16.47 5.65
N GLY A 152 -19.93 -16.07 5.76
CA GLY A 152 -21.03 -17.00 6.10
C GLY A 152 -21.20 -18.20 5.15
N ASN A 153 -20.60 -18.14 3.96
CA ASN A 153 -20.61 -19.21 2.96
C ASN A 153 -19.34 -20.08 3.01
N GLY A 154 -18.47 -19.89 4.00
CA GLY A 154 -17.22 -20.63 4.15
C GLY A 154 -16.09 -20.19 3.20
N ILE A 155 -16.28 -19.11 2.43
CA ILE A 155 -15.25 -18.58 1.51
C ILE A 155 -14.31 -17.68 2.30
N GLN A 156 -13.00 -17.91 2.16
CA GLN A 156 -12.00 -17.06 2.80
C GLN A 156 -12.08 -15.61 2.28
N TYR A 157 -11.81 -14.64 3.15
CA TYR A 157 -11.85 -13.23 2.78
C TYR A 157 -10.88 -12.88 1.66
N GLN A 158 -9.73 -13.55 1.56
CA GLN A 158 -8.76 -13.38 0.47
C GLN A 158 -9.32 -13.70 -0.92
N HIS A 159 -10.38 -14.49 -1.03
CA HIS A 159 -11.05 -14.83 -2.29
C HIS A 159 -12.40 -14.14 -2.46
N SER A 160 -12.74 -13.20 -1.59
CA SER A 160 -14.04 -12.53 -1.58
C SER A 160 -13.92 -11.02 -1.49
N TYR A 161 -15.03 -10.31 -1.73
CA TYR A 161 -15.16 -8.87 -1.56
C TYR A 161 -14.87 -8.38 -0.14
N ASN A 162 -14.89 -9.27 0.85
CA ASN A 162 -14.67 -8.92 2.26
C ASN A 162 -13.30 -8.30 2.52
N GLN A 163 -12.28 -8.63 1.73
CA GLN A 163 -10.97 -7.99 1.80
C GLN A 163 -11.05 -6.46 1.61
N PHE A 164 -11.93 -5.98 0.73
CA PHE A 164 -12.16 -4.55 0.51
C PHE A 164 -12.92 -3.91 1.66
N ILE A 165 -13.88 -4.62 2.26
CA ILE A 165 -14.60 -4.15 3.45
C ILE A 165 -13.64 -3.98 4.61
N VAL A 166 -12.75 -4.96 4.87
CA VAL A 166 -11.73 -4.89 5.92
C VAL A 166 -10.82 -3.69 5.69
N SER A 167 -10.32 -3.51 4.47
CA SER A 167 -9.48 -2.36 4.10
C SER A 167 -10.21 -1.04 4.33
N GLY A 168 -11.49 -0.97 3.94
CA GLY A 168 -12.34 0.21 4.13
C GLY A 168 -12.52 0.58 5.60
N ILE A 169 -12.82 -0.41 6.45
CA ILE A 169 -12.97 -0.23 7.91
C ILE A 169 -11.67 0.29 8.52
N LEU A 170 -10.52 -0.30 8.16
CA LEU A 170 -9.21 0.14 8.63
C LEU A 170 -8.88 1.56 8.16
N GLY A 171 -9.26 1.95 6.93
CA GLY A 171 -9.11 3.31 6.42
C GLY A 171 -9.92 4.33 7.23
N ILE A 172 -11.19 4.00 7.55
CA ILE A 172 -12.04 4.84 8.40
C ILE A 172 -11.49 4.90 9.85
N ALA A 173 -11.00 3.78 10.38
CA ALA A 173 -10.34 3.76 11.69
C ALA A 173 -9.09 4.65 11.71
N MET A 174 -8.32 4.67 10.61
CA MET A 174 -7.16 5.56 10.47
C MET A 174 -7.57 7.03 10.43
N LEU A 175 -8.68 7.40 9.76
CA LEU A 175 -9.23 8.75 9.81
C LEU A 175 -9.50 9.17 11.26
N ALA A 176 -10.20 8.34 12.03
CA ALA A 176 -10.48 8.62 13.44
C ALA A 176 -9.20 8.75 14.27
N TYR A 177 -8.24 7.85 14.05
CA TYR A 177 -6.94 7.88 14.74
C TYR A 177 -6.14 9.16 14.45
N CYS A 178 -6.19 9.68 13.22
CA CYS A 178 -5.45 10.89 12.84
C CYS A 178 -5.88 12.15 13.62
N PHE A 179 -7.09 12.17 14.19
CA PHE A 179 -7.51 13.26 15.08
C PHE A 179 -6.80 13.25 16.44
N THR A 180 -6.19 12.13 16.83
CA THR A 180 -5.43 12.00 18.08
C THR A 180 -3.95 12.34 17.91
N LEU A 181 -3.47 12.52 16.68
CA LEU A 181 -2.07 12.83 16.41
C LEU A 181 -1.73 14.27 16.74
N PRO A 182 -0.49 14.55 17.20
CA PRO A 182 -0.01 15.91 17.38
C PRO A 182 -0.11 16.74 16.10
N GLU A 183 -0.38 18.03 16.24
CA GLU A 183 -0.45 18.92 15.08
C GLU A 183 0.90 19.07 14.37
N CYS A 184 0.87 18.86 13.04
CA CYS A 184 2.00 19.13 12.15
C CYS A 184 1.67 20.41 11.39
N PRO A 185 2.21 21.58 11.81
CA PRO A 185 1.81 22.86 11.24
C PRO A 185 2.19 22.96 9.76
N CYS A 186 1.35 23.65 9.00
CA CYS A 186 1.66 24.02 7.63
C CYS A 186 2.80 25.04 7.61
N ASN A 187 3.67 24.95 6.60
CA ASN A 187 4.65 25.96 6.32
C ASN A 187 4.22 26.75 5.07
N ALA A 188 3.52 27.87 5.29
CA ALA A 188 2.97 28.68 4.22
C ALA A 188 4.02 29.17 3.21
N SER A 189 5.28 29.32 3.65
CA SER A 189 6.43 29.71 2.80
C SER A 189 7.03 28.53 2.03
N ALA A 190 6.58 27.30 2.27
CA ALA A 190 7.14 26.14 1.56
C ALA A 190 6.88 26.25 0.05
N GLY A 191 7.97 26.20 -0.71
CA GLY A 191 7.93 26.27 -2.17
C GLY A 191 7.74 27.68 -2.76
N GLU A 192 7.86 28.77 -1.98
CA GLU A 192 7.96 30.12 -2.54
C GLU A 192 9.24 30.24 -3.38
N GLY A 193 9.07 30.67 -4.64
CA GLY A 193 10.20 30.80 -5.58
C GLY A 193 10.58 29.51 -6.33
N GLN A 194 9.99 28.38 -6.03
CA GLN A 194 10.23 27.14 -6.77
C GLN A 194 9.45 27.12 -8.09
N SER A 195 10.13 26.72 -9.18
CA SER A 195 9.51 26.48 -10.47
C SER A 195 8.54 25.28 -10.42
N PHE A 196 7.62 25.20 -11.38
CA PHE A 196 6.73 24.03 -11.52
C PHE A 196 7.51 22.71 -11.58
N ALA A 197 8.61 22.69 -12.33
CA ALA A 197 9.48 21.52 -12.46
C ALA A 197 10.14 21.10 -11.14
N GLU A 198 10.48 22.04 -10.28
CA GLU A 198 11.02 21.76 -8.94
C GLU A 198 9.96 21.23 -7.99
N ARG A 199 8.75 21.80 -8.01
CA ARG A 199 7.62 21.33 -7.19
C ARG A 199 7.19 19.92 -7.53
N PHE A 200 7.21 19.54 -8.81
CA PHE A 200 6.88 18.21 -9.28
C PHE A 200 8.06 17.23 -9.29
N GLY A 201 9.21 17.63 -8.75
CA GLY A 201 10.39 16.77 -8.69
C GLY A 201 10.99 16.41 -10.06
N LEU A 202 10.57 17.13 -11.13
CA LEU A 202 11.06 16.84 -12.50
C LEU A 202 12.56 17.10 -12.62
N LYS A 203 13.13 17.88 -11.72
CA LYS A 203 14.57 18.11 -11.63
C LYS A 203 15.34 16.81 -11.34
N ALA A 204 14.69 15.81 -10.68
CA ALA A 204 15.29 14.50 -10.45
C ALA A 204 15.62 13.77 -11.77
N PHE A 205 14.92 14.03 -12.87
CA PHE A 205 15.29 13.48 -14.18
C PHE A 205 16.68 13.94 -14.67
N SER A 206 17.19 15.04 -14.17
CA SER A 206 18.56 15.48 -14.48
C SER A 206 19.62 14.51 -13.94
N LEU A 207 19.30 13.72 -12.92
CA LEU A 207 20.17 12.70 -12.33
C LEU A 207 20.44 11.54 -13.32
N PHE A 208 19.57 11.33 -14.30
CA PHE A 208 19.83 10.35 -15.38
C PHE A 208 21.04 10.70 -16.27
N LYS A 209 21.55 11.94 -16.18
CA LYS A 209 22.79 12.34 -16.85
C LYS A 209 24.02 11.69 -16.21
N ASP A 210 23.94 11.36 -14.94
CA ASP A 210 24.97 10.58 -14.26
C ASP A 210 24.76 9.10 -14.52
N ARG A 211 25.80 8.39 -14.97
CA ARG A 211 25.70 6.97 -15.36
C ARG A 211 25.35 6.07 -14.16
N GLN A 212 25.92 6.34 -13.00
CA GLN A 212 25.67 5.50 -11.80
C GLN A 212 24.22 5.69 -11.34
N MET A 213 23.74 6.92 -11.31
CA MET A 213 22.36 7.24 -10.96
C MET A 213 21.37 6.66 -11.99
N ALA A 214 21.68 6.72 -13.28
CA ALA A 214 20.85 6.13 -14.32
C ALA A 214 20.71 4.61 -14.16
N ILE A 215 21.81 3.91 -13.90
CA ILE A 215 21.80 2.46 -13.64
C ILE A 215 20.98 2.15 -12.38
N PHE A 216 21.17 2.92 -11.30
CA PHE A 216 20.41 2.77 -10.06
C PHE A 216 18.90 2.94 -10.29
N PHE A 217 18.48 3.96 -11.01
CA PHE A 217 17.06 4.19 -11.32
C PHE A 217 16.47 3.08 -12.19
N ILE A 218 17.18 2.64 -13.24
CA ILE A 218 16.72 1.54 -14.10
C ILE A 218 16.57 0.26 -13.28
N PHE A 219 17.57 -0.07 -12.47
CA PHE A 219 17.52 -1.25 -11.61
C PHE A 219 16.35 -1.17 -10.61
N SER A 220 16.17 -0.02 -9.94
CA SER A 220 15.05 0.19 -9.01
C SER A 220 13.69 0.08 -9.70
N MET A 221 13.59 0.58 -10.94
CA MET A 221 12.37 0.46 -11.75
C MET A 221 12.06 -1.01 -12.07
N LEU A 222 13.06 -1.79 -12.49
CA LEU A 222 12.89 -3.21 -12.81
C LEU A 222 12.49 -4.02 -11.56
N LEU A 223 13.10 -3.73 -10.40
CA LEU A 223 12.70 -4.33 -9.12
C LEU A 223 11.25 -3.97 -8.75
N GLY A 224 10.85 -2.71 -8.94
CA GLY A 224 9.48 -2.27 -8.70
C GLY A 224 8.46 -2.99 -9.59
N VAL A 225 8.79 -3.19 -10.87
CA VAL A 225 7.96 -3.97 -11.80
C VAL A 225 7.84 -5.42 -11.34
N ALA A 226 8.95 -6.08 -10.99
CA ALA A 226 8.95 -7.46 -10.51
C ALA A 226 8.11 -7.61 -9.23
N LEU A 227 8.27 -6.68 -8.28
CA LEU A 227 7.50 -6.67 -7.04
C LEU A 227 6.00 -6.52 -7.31
N GLN A 228 5.61 -5.62 -8.22
CA GLN A 228 4.20 -5.38 -8.53
C GLN A 228 3.56 -6.57 -9.26
N ILE A 229 4.29 -7.25 -10.13
CA ILE A 229 3.85 -8.52 -10.76
C ILE A 229 3.63 -9.57 -9.67
N THR A 230 4.57 -9.72 -8.75
CA THR A 230 4.44 -10.67 -7.64
C THR A 230 3.22 -10.35 -6.78
N ASN A 231 3.01 -9.11 -6.39
CA ASN A 231 1.84 -8.69 -5.61
C ASN A 231 0.51 -8.98 -6.31
N GLY A 232 0.46 -8.85 -7.65
CA GLY A 232 -0.76 -9.05 -8.43
C GLY A 232 -1.08 -10.51 -8.72
N PHE A 233 -0.07 -11.35 -8.89
CA PHE A 233 -0.25 -12.67 -9.46
C PHE A 233 0.20 -13.84 -8.56
N ALA A 234 0.97 -13.60 -7.48
CA ALA A 234 1.42 -14.70 -6.62
C ALA A 234 0.26 -15.42 -5.94
N ASN A 235 -0.72 -14.69 -5.39
CA ASN A 235 -1.87 -15.32 -4.74
C ASN A 235 -2.75 -16.09 -5.75
N PRO A 236 -3.17 -15.51 -6.89
CA PRO A 236 -3.88 -16.27 -7.93
C PRO A 236 -3.11 -17.51 -8.40
N PHE A 237 -1.79 -17.38 -8.61
CA PHE A 237 -0.95 -18.48 -9.03
C PHE A 237 -0.92 -19.63 -8.01
N ILE A 238 -0.70 -19.32 -6.73
CA ILE A 238 -0.68 -20.33 -5.66
C ILE A 238 -2.07 -20.97 -5.51
N SER A 239 -3.12 -20.15 -5.53
CA SER A 239 -4.50 -20.61 -5.34
C SER A 239 -4.97 -21.50 -6.50
N HIS A 240 -4.45 -21.32 -7.72
CA HIS A 240 -4.77 -22.14 -8.87
C HIS A 240 -4.43 -23.63 -8.66
N PHE A 241 -3.44 -23.95 -7.81
CA PHE A 241 -3.14 -25.34 -7.46
C PHE A 241 -4.29 -26.04 -6.75
N GLN A 242 -5.29 -25.35 -6.20
CA GLN A 242 -6.49 -25.95 -5.66
C GLN A 242 -7.37 -26.62 -6.73
N GLU A 243 -7.24 -26.25 -7.99
CA GLU A 243 -7.96 -26.83 -9.12
C GLU A 243 -7.39 -28.20 -9.54
N ILE A 244 -6.17 -28.51 -9.10
CA ILE A 244 -5.49 -29.78 -9.37
C ILE A 244 -5.87 -30.74 -8.23
N PRO A 245 -6.52 -31.89 -8.51
CA PRO A 245 -7.02 -32.80 -7.47
C PRO A 245 -5.97 -33.24 -6.44
N GLU A 246 -4.73 -33.42 -6.88
CA GLU A 246 -3.61 -33.82 -6.03
C GLU A 246 -3.26 -32.76 -4.99
N PHE A 247 -3.39 -31.47 -5.33
CA PHE A 247 -3.03 -30.35 -4.48
C PHE A 247 -4.23 -29.61 -3.87
N ALA A 248 -5.46 -30.01 -4.20
CA ALA A 248 -6.68 -29.32 -3.76
C ALA A 248 -6.79 -29.17 -2.23
N GLN A 249 -6.22 -30.11 -1.47
CA GLN A 249 -6.20 -30.09 -0.01
C GLN A 249 -4.86 -29.62 0.56
N ALA A 250 -3.89 -29.27 -0.28
CA ALA A 250 -2.59 -28.80 0.19
C ALA A 250 -2.76 -27.49 0.97
N TRP A 251 -2.18 -27.44 2.17
CA TRP A 251 -2.30 -26.26 3.04
C TRP A 251 -1.84 -24.97 2.35
N GLY A 252 -0.72 -25.03 1.60
CA GLY A 252 -0.16 -23.90 0.88
C GLY A 252 -1.11 -23.35 -0.20
N ALA A 253 -1.71 -24.22 -1.00
CA ALA A 253 -2.65 -23.83 -2.05
C ALA A 253 -3.90 -23.13 -1.44
N ARG A 254 -4.38 -23.61 -0.29
CA ARG A 254 -5.52 -23.04 0.42
C ARG A 254 -5.21 -21.77 1.18
N ASN A 255 -3.95 -21.53 1.53
CA ASN A 255 -3.50 -20.43 2.38
C ASN A 255 -2.42 -19.58 1.67
N ALA A 256 -2.73 -19.14 0.45
CA ALA A 256 -1.79 -18.43 -0.40
C ALA A 256 -1.20 -17.18 0.26
N ASN A 257 -2.01 -16.36 0.93
CA ASN A 257 -1.52 -15.18 1.65
C ASN A 257 -0.60 -15.54 2.82
N ALA A 258 -0.86 -16.65 3.50
CA ALA A 258 0.03 -17.10 4.58
C ALA A 258 1.41 -17.53 4.03
N LEU A 259 1.48 -18.15 2.86
CA LEU A 259 2.77 -18.41 2.18
C LEU A 259 3.47 -17.12 1.76
N ILE A 260 2.72 -16.17 1.17
CA ILE A 260 3.27 -14.88 0.75
C ILE A 260 3.78 -14.08 1.96
N SER A 261 3.14 -14.22 3.14
CA SER A 261 3.60 -13.53 4.34
C SER A 261 5.02 -13.92 4.78
N ILE A 262 5.50 -15.11 4.43
CA ILE A 262 6.87 -15.54 4.68
C ILE A 262 7.87 -14.63 3.96
N SER A 263 7.55 -14.19 2.74
CA SER A 263 8.40 -13.25 1.99
C SER A 263 8.48 -11.89 2.68
N GLN A 264 7.38 -11.42 3.27
CA GLN A 264 7.34 -10.16 4.02
C GLN A 264 8.15 -10.24 5.32
N VAL A 265 8.12 -11.39 5.99
CA VAL A 265 9.00 -11.64 7.16
C VAL A 265 10.47 -11.63 6.74
N SER A 266 10.81 -12.31 5.63
CA SER A 266 12.17 -12.34 5.09
C SER A 266 12.66 -10.95 4.69
N GLU A 267 11.79 -10.12 4.07
CA GLU A 267 12.07 -8.72 3.76
C GLU A 267 12.40 -7.92 5.03
N THR A 268 11.59 -8.07 6.08
CA THR A 268 11.82 -7.40 7.36
C THR A 268 13.17 -7.79 7.96
N LEU A 269 13.49 -9.07 7.97
CA LEU A 269 14.79 -9.56 8.46
C LEU A 269 15.93 -9.00 7.61
N GLY A 270 15.78 -8.96 6.28
CA GLY A 270 16.74 -8.34 5.37
C GLY A 270 17.01 -6.88 5.72
N ILE A 271 15.96 -6.08 5.95
CA ILE A 271 16.08 -4.67 6.34
C ILE A 271 16.83 -4.52 7.66
N LEU A 272 16.52 -5.34 8.66
CA LEU A 272 17.21 -5.33 9.96
C LEU A 272 18.68 -5.72 9.85
N LEU A 273 19.05 -6.53 8.84
CA LEU A 273 20.44 -6.93 8.59
C LEU A 273 21.26 -5.88 7.84
N ILE A 274 20.64 -4.87 7.23
CA ILE A 274 21.35 -3.81 6.47
C ILE A 274 22.49 -3.17 7.28
N PRO A 275 22.30 -2.71 8.53
CA PRO A 275 23.40 -2.09 9.30
C PRO A 275 24.56 -3.05 9.57
N VAL A 276 24.27 -4.34 9.73
CA VAL A 276 25.29 -5.39 9.91
C VAL A 276 26.07 -5.60 8.61
N ALA A 277 25.36 -5.71 7.49
CA ALA A 277 25.96 -5.85 6.16
C ALA A 277 26.85 -4.66 5.81
N MET A 278 26.39 -3.43 6.08
CA MET A 278 27.19 -2.22 5.86
C MET A 278 28.48 -2.21 6.67
N ARG A 279 28.45 -2.70 7.92
CA ARG A 279 29.67 -2.82 8.75
C ARG A 279 30.64 -3.89 8.24
N LEU A 280 30.11 -5.00 7.73
CA LEU A 280 30.94 -6.14 7.29
C LEU A 280 31.53 -5.92 5.89
N PHE A 281 30.80 -5.30 4.99
CA PHE A 281 31.19 -5.16 3.59
C PHE A 281 31.69 -3.77 3.22
N GLY A 282 31.63 -2.79 4.16
CA GLY A 282 32.22 -1.47 3.98
C GLY A 282 31.50 -0.60 2.93
N ILE A 283 30.19 -0.72 2.84
CA ILE A 283 29.35 0.09 1.93
C ILE A 283 28.99 1.40 2.63
#